data_7fe1da76927225e0971aed75963239a8
#
_entry.id   7fe1da76927225e0971aed75963239a8
#
_cell.length_a   1.000
_cell.length_b   1.000
_cell.length_c   1.000
_cell.angle_alpha   90.00
_cell.angle_beta   90.00
_cell.angle_gamma   90.00
#
_symmetry.space_group_name_H-M   'P 1'
#
loop_
_entity.id
_entity.type
_entity.pdbx_description
1 polymer ?
#
loop_
_entity_poly.entity_id
_entity_poly.type
_entity_poly.pdbx_seq_one_letter_code
_entity_poly.pdbx_strand_id
1 'polypeptide(L)'
;MLLAVAMIWLIPPYAVRVVTDGAQTVPIADPAHTIVGDLGDPTAQAWLVGWGGHALTHGLRGLWDTNAFYPDTYGLALNDSLLGYAPAGLIGNGVVGAVLRYNILFVLAFALAFLGGYALLRQLGATKVAAAVAGAALAYAPWRYGHDGHLNILSTGGITLALAMLARGHGLSFTRGYLAERVRPGWAFAGWLVAAWQVSLGFGVGLGFVYVLAALCLITLIAWLIHRPRLSLRLIVADLIGGLVFTAVTGYFAYAYKHVRELNPDVTRDWDYVAYFSPTLRGLLVAPQSSLPWGTLHNDARTALGGIPTEKVLLCGYALYLLAFAGLFLSRWSAVQRLLLLFGAVVGVLFALGTNGPIYRLLYLYVPGFDGSRTPGRLILWPTLCLAILAAGLVTHLAEVARRGTKPEWSVGAARLLTVPLLVLVLAEGLPDLDHPQTPAKPAAMALASAHAPIMVLPSDDGIDLHVLLWSTDGFPAMVNGAASYTTPNRQAIRDVMTTFPSEPALDRLHQLGIRSVVLLRNRVQGTPYEPLLNIPDVPGITRHDVGPDVVYTIDTNTK
;
A
#
# COMPACT_ATOMS: atom_id res chain seq x y z
N MET A 1 -16.00 -7.32 4.38
CA MET A 1 -16.29 -6.61 3.12
C MET A 1 -17.37 -5.55 3.31
N LEU A 2 -18.60 -5.87 3.71
CA LEU A 2 -19.67 -4.88 3.88
C LEU A 2 -19.31 -3.72 4.82
N LEU A 3 -18.66 -4.00 5.96
CA LEU A 3 -18.17 -2.95 6.86
C LEU A 3 -17.17 -2.02 6.15
N ALA A 4 -16.22 -2.56 5.40
CA ALA A 4 -15.24 -1.74 4.68
C ALA A 4 -15.91 -0.90 3.57
N VAL A 5 -16.90 -1.44 2.85
CA VAL A 5 -17.71 -0.67 1.90
C VAL A 5 -18.46 0.46 2.61
N ALA A 6 -19.09 0.17 3.75
CA ALA A 6 -19.79 1.19 4.52
C ALA A 6 -18.85 2.31 5.00
N MET A 7 -17.68 1.94 5.54
CA MET A 7 -16.70 2.90 6.08
C MET A 7 -16.07 3.78 5.01
N ILE A 8 -15.86 3.27 3.79
CA ILE A 8 -15.09 3.97 2.75
C ILE A 8 -16.00 4.67 1.73
N TRP A 9 -17.11 4.02 1.32
CA TRP A 9 -17.94 4.48 0.20
C TRP A 9 -19.29 5.04 0.59
N LEU A 10 -19.90 4.57 1.68
CA LEU A 10 -21.29 4.87 1.97
C LEU A 10 -21.48 5.91 3.07
N ILE A 11 -20.75 5.80 4.19
CA ILE A 11 -20.95 6.65 5.35
C ILE A 11 -20.30 8.03 5.20
N PRO A 12 -18.99 8.13 4.80
CA PRO A 12 -18.30 9.42 4.83
C PRO A 12 -18.92 10.48 3.92
N PRO A 13 -19.23 10.21 2.63
CA PRO A 13 -19.87 11.21 1.78
C PRO A 13 -21.20 11.72 2.34
N TYR A 14 -21.98 10.83 2.97
CA TYR A 14 -23.24 11.19 3.60
C TYR A 14 -23.01 12.02 4.87
N ALA A 15 -22.08 11.61 5.73
CA ALA A 15 -21.79 12.30 6.98
C ALA A 15 -21.26 13.73 6.75
N VAL A 16 -20.36 13.92 5.78
CA VAL A 16 -19.79 15.25 5.45
C VAL A 16 -20.91 16.19 5.00
N ARG A 17 -21.79 15.77 4.09
CA ARG A 17 -22.86 16.66 3.58
C ARG A 17 -23.98 16.92 4.56
N VAL A 18 -24.31 15.98 5.43
CA VAL A 18 -25.28 16.25 6.52
C VAL A 18 -24.77 17.35 7.46
N VAL A 19 -23.44 17.41 7.66
CA VAL A 19 -22.84 18.44 8.53
C VAL A 19 -22.70 19.80 7.82
N THR A 20 -22.36 19.82 6.50
CA THR A 20 -22.06 21.05 5.76
C THR A 20 -23.27 21.67 5.07
N ASP A 21 -24.13 20.90 4.43
CA ASP A 21 -25.17 21.38 3.51
C ASP A 21 -26.61 21.02 3.91
N GLY A 22 -26.81 20.46 5.10
CA GLY A 22 -28.11 19.91 5.50
C GLY A 22 -28.43 18.58 4.78
N ALA A 23 -29.66 18.08 4.95
CA ALA A 23 -30.09 16.74 4.52
C ALA A 23 -30.21 16.56 2.98
N GLN A 24 -29.25 17.00 2.19
CA GLN A 24 -29.23 16.74 0.74
C GLN A 24 -28.75 15.32 0.42
N THR A 25 -29.45 14.65 -0.53
CA THR A 25 -29.01 13.35 -1.06
C THR A 25 -27.70 13.52 -1.85
N VAL A 26 -26.65 12.83 -1.39
CA VAL A 26 -25.35 12.79 -2.09
C VAL A 26 -25.42 11.71 -3.16
N PRO A 27 -25.10 12.01 -4.43
CA PRO A 27 -24.90 10.95 -5.40
C PRO A 27 -23.69 10.10 -4.96
N ILE A 28 -23.88 8.78 -4.88
CA ILE A 28 -22.79 7.83 -4.63
C ILE A 28 -21.84 7.95 -5.83
N ALA A 29 -20.52 8.08 -5.55
CA ALA A 29 -19.53 8.10 -6.61
C ALA A 29 -19.60 6.80 -7.43
N ASP A 30 -19.47 6.93 -8.76
CA ASP A 30 -19.46 5.78 -9.66
C ASP A 30 -18.09 5.06 -9.58
N PRO A 31 -17.97 3.87 -8.99
CA PRO A 31 -16.71 3.20 -8.80
C PRO A 31 -16.02 2.75 -10.10
N ALA A 32 -16.69 2.83 -11.23
CA ALA A 32 -16.12 2.52 -12.54
C ALA A 32 -15.44 3.73 -13.21
N HIS A 33 -15.83 4.95 -12.81
CA HIS A 33 -15.34 6.20 -13.43
C HIS A 33 -14.72 7.17 -12.42
N THR A 34 -14.77 6.87 -11.12
CA THR A 34 -14.08 7.62 -10.07
C THR A 34 -13.08 6.71 -9.35
N ILE A 35 -11.98 7.27 -8.88
CA ILE A 35 -10.95 6.51 -8.16
C ILE A 35 -10.85 7.03 -6.72
N VAL A 36 -10.64 6.12 -5.75
CA VAL A 36 -10.48 6.51 -4.35
C VAL A 36 -9.11 7.16 -4.16
N GLY A 37 -9.07 8.28 -3.44
CA GLY A 37 -7.88 9.07 -3.15
C GLY A 37 -7.73 10.23 -4.13
N ASP A 38 -6.67 10.24 -4.91
CA ASP A 38 -6.38 11.29 -5.89
C ASP A 38 -6.19 10.73 -7.31
N LEU A 39 -5.83 11.59 -8.26
CA LEU A 39 -5.50 11.17 -9.63
C LEU A 39 -3.99 10.88 -9.84
N GLY A 40 -3.23 10.77 -8.76
CA GLY A 40 -1.81 10.47 -8.76
C GLY A 40 -1.51 8.97 -8.67
N ASP A 41 -0.91 8.56 -7.55
CA ASP A 41 -0.49 7.16 -7.31
C ASP A 41 -1.60 6.10 -7.52
N PRO A 42 -2.89 6.36 -7.18
CA PRO A 42 -3.96 5.42 -7.48
C PRO A 42 -4.04 5.00 -8.94
N THR A 43 -3.81 5.94 -9.88
CA THR A 43 -3.87 5.65 -11.32
C THR A 43 -2.72 4.75 -11.77
N ALA A 44 -1.50 4.99 -11.27
CA ALA A 44 -0.35 4.11 -11.51
C ALA A 44 -0.56 2.72 -10.89
N GLN A 45 -1.15 2.65 -9.69
CA GLN A 45 -1.38 1.35 -9.04
C GLN A 45 -2.50 0.55 -9.73
N ALA A 46 -3.50 1.21 -10.30
CA ALA A 46 -4.51 0.58 -11.16
C ALA A 46 -3.84 -0.04 -12.42
N TRP A 47 -2.86 0.67 -13.01
CA TRP A 47 -2.04 0.17 -14.11
C TRP A 47 -1.16 -1.01 -13.67
N LEU A 48 -0.46 -0.94 -12.51
CA LEU A 48 0.39 -2.03 -12.00
C LEU A 48 -0.39 -3.35 -11.85
N VAL A 49 -1.60 -3.28 -11.28
CA VAL A 49 -2.48 -4.47 -11.17
C VAL A 49 -2.88 -4.98 -12.55
N GLY A 50 -3.22 -4.07 -13.47
CA GLY A 50 -3.56 -4.41 -14.85
C GLY A 50 -2.41 -5.07 -15.58
N TRP A 51 -1.18 -4.52 -15.45
CA TRP A 51 0.04 -5.11 -16.03
C TRP A 51 0.30 -6.53 -15.52
N GLY A 52 0.16 -6.76 -14.19
CA GLY A 52 0.28 -8.10 -13.63
C GLY A 52 -0.65 -9.11 -14.29
N GLY A 53 -1.92 -8.75 -14.52
CA GLY A 53 -2.89 -9.59 -15.25
C GLY A 53 -2.52 -9.80 -16.71
N HIS A 54 -2.07 -8.75 -17.40
CA HIS A 54 -1.58 -8.82 -18.78
C HIS A 54 -0.41 -9.81 -18.90
N ALA A 55 0.59 -9.70 -18.03
CA ALA A 55 1.76 -10.59 -18.03
C ALA A 55 1.39 -12.07 -17.78
N LEU A 56 0.37 -12.35 -16.94
CA LEU A 56 -0.11 -13.72 -16.73
C LEU A 56 -0.67 -14.37 -18.01
N THR A 57 -1.22 -13.58 -18.94
CA THR A 57 -1.84 -14.09 -20.18
C THR A 57 -0.92 -14.03 -21.39
N HIS A 58 0.10 -13.15 -21.38
CA HIS A 58 1.01 -12.92 -22.51
C HIS A 58 2.42 -13.48 -22.29
N GLY A 59 2.64 -14.15 -21.17
CA GLY A 59 3.91 -14.81 -20.83
C GLY A 59 4.72 -14.05 -19.79
N LEU A 60 5.23 -14.77 -18.80
CA LEU A 60 5.94 -14.21 -17.65
C LEU A 60 7.38 -13.79 -17.93
N ARG A 61 7.91 -14.06 -19.15
CA ARG A 61 9.32 -13.73 -19.46
C ARG A 61 9.61 -12.24 -19.40
N GLY A 62 8.66 -11.40 -19.81
CA GLY A 62 8.75 -9.94 -19.76
C GLY A 62 8.05 -9.33 -18.53
N LEU A 63 7.84 -10.07 -17.45
CA LEU A 63 7.07 -9.61 -16.29
C LEU A 63 7.60 -8.29 -15.71
N TRP A 64 8.92 -8.14 -15.65
CA TRP A 64 9.56 -6.94 -15.10
C TRP A 64 9.73 -5.83 -16.14
N ASP A 65 9.67 -6.14 -17.45
CA ASP A 65 9.79 -5.21 -18.56
C ASP A 65 8.38 -4.77 -18.97
N THR A 66 7.91 -3.68 -18.41
CA THR A 66 6.54 -3.21 -18.63
C THR A 66 6.37 -2.56 -20.00
N ASN A 67 5.11 -2.32 -20.38
CA ASN A 67 4.80 -1.52 -21.58
C ASN A 67 5.23 -0.05 -21.46
N ALA A 68 5.44 0.46 -20.24
CA ALA A 68 5.94 1.80 -19.94
C ALA A 68 7.47 1.79 -19.73
N PHE A 69 8.05 2.99 -19.66
CA PHE A 69 9.48 3.22 -19.42
C PHE A 69 10.42 2.81 -20.55
N TYR A 70 9.89 2.54 -21.75
CA TYR A 70 10.72 2.21 -22.90
C TYR A 70 11.81 3.26 -23.14
N PRO A 71 13.08 2.92 -23.38
CA PRO A 71 13.62 1.57 -23.55
C PRO A 71 14.20 0.95 -22.28
N ASP A 72 13.93 1.52 -21.09
CA ASP A 72 14.47 1.02 -19.83
C ASP A 72 13.90 -0.38 -19.54
N THR A 73 14.73 -1.25 -18.97
CA THR A 73 14.36 -2.58 -18.53
C THR A 73 13.99 -2.58 -17.04
N TYR A 74 13.33 -3.64 -16.58
CA TYR A 74 12.87 -3.76 -15.18
C TYR A 74 11.95 -2.62 -14.71
N GLY A 75 11.19 -2.03 -15.63
CA GLY A 75 10.26 -0.91 -15.34
C GLY A 75 9.27 -1.20 -14.20
N LEU A 76 8.85 -2.45 -14.01
CA LEU A 76 7.97 -2.83 -12.91
C LEU A 76 8.64 -2.63 -11.53
N ALA A 77 9.96 -2.86 -11.41
CA ALA A 77 10.70 -2.73 -10.17
C ALA A 77 11.07 -1.28 -9.81
N LEU A 78 10.76 -0.30 -10.67
CA LEU A 78 10.83 1.12 -10.33
C LEU A 78 9.74 1.54 -9.32
N ASN A 79 8.71 0.70 -9.16
CA ASN A 79 7.60 0.84 -8.21
C ASN A 79 7.45 -0.41 -7.33
N ASP A 80 6.63 -0.33 -6.27
CA ASP A 80 6.13 -1.55 -5.61
C ASP A 80 5.19 -2.29 -6.58
N SER A 81 5.54 -3.52 -6.94
CA SER A 81 4.99 -4.21 -8.12
C SER A 81 3.53 -4.65 -8.02
N LEU A 82 2.96 -4.74 -6.81
CA LEU A 82 1.59 -5.24 -6.54
C LEU A 82 1.28 -6.62 -7.16
N LEU A 83 2.29 -7.42 -7.49
CA LEU A 83 2.12 -8.71 -8.19
C LEU A 83 1.25 -9.72 -7.45
N GLY A 84 1.12 -9.61 -6.13
CA GLY A 84 0.17 -10.41 -5.36
C GLY A 84 -1.30 -10.19 -5.76
N TYR A 85 -1.60 -9.09 -6.44
CA TYR A 85 -2.91 -8.77 -7.02
C TYR A 85 -3.01 -9.08 -8.52
N ALA A 86 -1.98 -9.62 -9.16
CA ALA A 86 -2.00 -9.96 -10.59
C ALA A 86 -3.22 -10.78 -11.03
N PRO A 87 -3.73 -11.76 -10.25
CA PRO A 87 -4.96 -12.47 -10.63
C PRO A 87 -6.19 -11.57 -10.76
N ALA A 88 -6.28 -10.49 -9.98
CA ALA A 88 -7.36 -9.51 -10.14
C ALA A 88 -7.24 -8.74 -11.46
N GLY A 89 -6.02 -8.58 -11.98
CA GLY A 89 -5.75 -7.95 -13.27
C GLY A 89 -6.36 -8.67 -14.48
N LEU A 90 -6.78 -9.94 -14.32
CA LEU A 90 -7.48 -10.72 -15.35
C LEU A 90 -8.95 -10.32 -15.51
N ILE A 91 -9.52 -9.52 -14.57
CA ILE A 91 -10.93 -9.17 -14.55
C ILE A 91 -11.12 -7.78 -15.16
N GLY A 92 -11.88 -7.69 -16.25
CA GLY A 92 -12.17 -6.44 -16.96
C GLY A 92 -10.97 -5.89 -17.72
N ASN A 93 -11.22 -5.03 -18.71
CA ASN A 93 -10.23 -4.48 -19.63
C ASN A 93 -10.26 -2.95 -19.65
N GLY A 94 -9.16 -2.35 -20.09
CA GLY A 94 -9.04 -0.90 -20.30
C GLY A 94 -9.14 -0.09 -19.02
N VAL A 95 -9.31 1.21 -19.16
CA VAL A 95 -9.34 2.20 -18.07
C VAL A 95 -10.44 1.87 -17.04
N VAL A 96 -11.66 1.63 -17.49
CA VAL A 96 -12.81 1.33 -16.61
C VAL A 96 -12.55 0.06 -15.77
N GLY A 97 -12.04 -1.00 -16.42
CA GLY A 97 -11.67 -2.22 -15.72
C GLY A 97 -10.55 -2.00 -14.69
N ALA A 98 -9.55 -1.19 -15.02
CA ALA A 98 -8.44 -0.87 -14.13
C ALA A 98 -8.90 -0.08 -12.89
N VAL A 99 -9.73 0.94 -13.07
CA VAL A 99 -10.29 1.78 -12.01
C VAL A 99 -11.18 0.95 -11.07
N LEU A 100 -12.11 0.17 -11.64
CA LEU A 100 -13.01 -0.66 -10.83
C LEU A 100 -12.24 -1.69 -10.00
N ARG A 101 -11.23 -2.35 -10.58
CA ARG A 101 -10.37 -3.29 -9.86
C ARG A 101 -9.64 -2.61 -8.70
N TYR A 102 -9.03 -1.44 -8.96
CA TYR A 102 -8.34 -0.69 -7.92
C TYR A 102 -9.27 -0.39 -6.75
N ASN A 103 -10.45 0.16 -7.00
CA ASN A 103 -11.43 0.49 -5.97
C ASN A 103 -11.88 -0.73 -5.16
N ILE A 104 -12.09 -1.87 -5.81
CA ILE A 104 -12.42 -3.13 -5.14
C ILE A 104 -11.25 -3.58 -4.25
N LEU A 105 -10.01 -3.52 -4.75
CA LEU A 105 -8.82 -3.92 -4.00
C LEU A 105 -8.53 -2.97 -2.84
N PHE A 106 -8.80 -1.67 -3.01
CA PHE A 106 -8.69 -0.69 -1.93
C PHE A 106 -9.61 -1.05 -0.76
N VAL A 107 -10.90 -1.29 -1.01
CA VAL A 107 -11.85 -1.74 0.01
C VAL A 107 -11.44 -3.09 0.59
N LEU A 108 -10.95 -4.00 -0.25
CA LEU A 108 -10.49 -5.32 0.18
C LEU A 108 -9.26 -5.23 1.11
N ALA A 109 -8.35 -4.28 0.90
CA ALA A 109 -7.18 -4.07 1.76
C ALA A 109 -7.60 -3.75 3.21
N PHE A 110 -8.61 -2.90 3.42
CA PHE A 110 -9.17 -2.61 4.75
C PHE A 110 -9.94 -3.81 5.32
N ALA A 111 -10.72 -4.49 4.48
CA ALA A 111 -11.45 -5.69 4.91
C ALA A 111 -10.51 -6.81 5.36
N LEU A 112 -9.42 -7.04 4.63
CA LEU A 112 -8.42 -8.05 4.98
C LEU A 112 -7.60 -7.64 6.20
N ALA A 113 -7.29 -6.35 6.39
CA ALA A 113 -6.64 -5.86 7.60
C ALA A 113 -7.50 -6.12 8.84
N PHE A 114 -8.82 -5.87 8.75
CA PHE A 114 -9.78 -6.21 9.81
C PHE A 114 -9.85 -7.71 10.05
N LEU A 115 -10.04 -8.51 9.01
CA LEU A 115 -10.19 -9.97 9.13
C LEU A 115 -8.92 -10.64 9.65
N GLY A 116 -7.74 -10.23 9.15
CA GLY A 116 -6.46 -10.73 9.61
C GLY A 116 -6.19 -10.36 11.06
N GLY A 117 -6.42 -9.09 11.44
CA GLY A 117 -6.34 -8.63 12.83
C GLY A 117 -7.31 -9.39 13.74
N TYR A 118 -8.56 -9.53 13.33
CA TYR A 118 -9.56 -10.31 14.06
C TYR A 118 -9.12 -11.77 14.25
N ALA A 119 -8.65 -12.43 13.19
CA ALA A 119 -8.19 -13.82 13.24
C ALA A 119 -7.00 -13.99 14.19
N LEU A 120 -6.01 -13.08 14.13
CA LEU A 120 -4.85 -13.10 15.00
C LEU A 120 -5.27 -12.94 16.47
N LEU A 121 -6.07 -11.92 16.78
CA LEU A 121 -6.53 -11.65 18.15
C LEU A 121 -7.36 -12.81 18.70
N ARG A 122 -8.21 -13.43 17.88
CA ARG A 122 -8.93 -14.65 18.25
C ARG A 122 -7.99 -15.82 18.54
N GLN A 123 -6.95 -16.00 17.72
CA GLN A 123 -5.96 -17.05 17.92
C GLN A 123 -5.15 -16.84 19.21
N LEU A 124 -4.80 -15.59 19.53
CA LEU A 124 -4.14 -15.24 20.78
C LEU A 124 -5.00 -15.47 22.03
N GLY A 125 -6.32 -15.56 21.87
CA GLY A 125 -7.26 -15.90 22.94
C GLY A 125 -8.21 -14.77 23.36
N ALA A 126 -8.29 -13.68 22.57
CA ALA A 126 -9.25 -12.62 22.79
C ALA A 126 -10.70 -13.11 22.58
N THR A 127 -11.67 -12.53 23.27
CA THR A 127 -13.11 -12.78 23.02
C THR A 127 -13.49 -12.27 21.62
N LYS A 128 -14.63 -12.73 21.08
CA LYS A 128 -15.09 -12.30 19.74
C LYS A 128 -15.24 -10.78 19.65
N VAL A 129 -15.80 -10.16 20.68
CA VAL A 129 -16.02 -8.70 20.72
C VAL A 129 -14.69 -7.95 20.86
N ALA A 130 -13.79 -8.41 21.73
CA ALA A 130 -12.47 -7.83 21.89
C ALA A 130 -11.66 -7.86 20.59
N ALA A 131 -11.73 -9.00 19.87
CA ALA A 131 -11.10 -9.12 18.57
C ALA A 131 -11.72 -8.19 17.51
N ALA A 132 -13.05 -7.96 17.59
CA ALA A 132 -13.72 -7.01 16.69
C ALA A 132 -13.31 -5.57 16.98
N VAL A 133 -13.29 -5.13 18.25
CA VAL A 133 -12.88 -3.78 18.65
C VAL A 133 -11.43 -3.50 18.25
N ALA A 134 -10.50 -4.36 18.66
CA ALA A 134 -9.08 -4.13 18.40
C ALA A 134 -8.70 -4.41 16.93
N GLY A 135 -9.38 -5.34 16.26
CA GLY A 135 -9.24 -5.55 14.81
C GLY A 135 -9.72 -4.34 14.01
N ALA A 136 -10.81 -3.70 14.43
CA ALA A 136 -11.28 -2.45 13.83
C ALA A 136 -10.29 -1.30 14.08
N ALA A 137 -9.77 -1.15 15.31
CA ALA A 137 -8.75 -0.14 15.62
C ALA A 137 -7.47 -0.32 14.78
N LEU A 138 -7.08 -1.55 14.49
CA LEU A 138 -5.94 -1.84 13.60
C LEU A 138 -6.26 -1.50 12.15
N ALA A 139 -7.41 -1.93 11.66
CA ALA A 139 -7.77 -1.80 10.24
C ALA A 139 -8.13 -0.37 9.85
N TYR A 140 -8.75 0.39 10.74
CA TYR A 140 -9.24 1.75 10.50
C TYR A 140 -8.48 2.79 11.33
N ALA A 141 -7.21 2.51 11.69
CA ALA A 141 -6.33 3.47 12.34
C ALA A 141 -6.18 4.74 11.48
N PRO A 142 -6.33 5.96 12.04
CA PRO A 142 -6.32 7.20 11.26
C PRO A 142 -5.10 7.37 10.35
N TRP A 143 -3.89 6.99 10.77
CA TRP A 143 -2.68 7.10 9.95
C TRP A 143 -2.80 6.43 8.58
N ARG A 144 -3.62 5.37 8.46
CA ARG A 144 -3.79 4.63 7.20
C ARG A 144 -4.41 5.46 6.10
N TYR A 145 -5.25 6.42 6.46
CA TYR A 145 -5.88 7.33 5.49
C TYR A 145 -4.93 8.42 4.97
N GLY A 146 -3.78 8.63 5.62
CA GLY A 146 -2.68 9.40 5.03
C GLY A 146 -2.01 8.70 3.85
N HIS A 147 -2.35 7.43 3.62
CA HIS A 147 -1.87 6.61 2.52
C HIS A 147 -3.01 6.19 1.58
N ASP A 148 -4.03 7.04 1.40
CA ASP A 148 -5.18 6.79 0.54
C ASP A 148 -4.81 6.56 -0.94
N GLY A 149 -3.68 7.10 -1.41
CA GLY A 149 -3.09 6.81 -2.71
C GLY A 149 -2.22 5.54 -2.77
N HIS A 150 -1.99 4.81 -1.67
CA HIS A 150 -0.94 3.79 -1.59
C HIS A 150 -1.49 2.40 -1.23
N LEU A 151 -2.12 1.71 -2.19
CA LEU A 151 -2.67 0.36 -2.00
C LEU A 151 -1.61 -0.64 -1.48
N ASN A 152 -0.34 -0.53 -1.91
CA ASN A 152 0.78 -1.33 -1.43
C ASN A 152 1.04 -1.16 0.08
N ILE A 153 0.82 0.03 0.63
CA ILE A 153 0.98 0.32 2.07
C ILE A 153 -0.25 -0.11 2.86
N LEU A 154 -1.44 0.04 2.29
CA LEU A 154 -2.71 -0.34 2.92
C LEU A 154 -2.89 -1.87 2.97
N SER A 155 -2.23 -2.62 2.08
CA SER A 155 -2.36 -4.07 1.95
C SER A 155 -1.59 -4.84 3.03
N THR A 156 -1.97 -4.68 4.29
CA THR A 156 -1.29 -5.27 5.47
C THR A 156 -2.02 -6.48 6.08
N GLY A 157 -3.20 -6.81 5.55
CA GLY A 157 -4.04 -7.87 6.12
C GLY A 157 -3.41 -9.25 6.09
N GLY A 158 -2.56 -9.53 5.10
CA GLY A 158 -1.82 -10.78 4.99
C GLY A 158 -0.80 -10.97 6.12
N ILE A 159 -0.21 -9.88 6.67
CA ILE A 159 0.71 -9.95 7.82
C ILE A 159 0.01 -10.59 9.02
N THR A 160 -1.09 -9.99 9.46
CA THR A 160 -1.82 -10.47 10.64
C THR A 160 -2.48 -11.81 10.40
N LEU A 161 -2.94 -12.09 9.17
CA LEU A 161 -3.49 -13.38 8.79
C LEU A 161 -2.42 -14.48 8.80
N ALA A 162 -1.24 -14.24 8.23
CA ALA A 162 -0.11 -15.17 8.27
C ALA A 162 0.30 -15.48 9.72
N LEU A 163 0.44 -14.46 10.57
CA LEU A 163 0.76 -14.64 11.98
C LEU A 163 -0.33 -15.44 12.72
N ALA A 164 -1.60 -15.21 12.43
CA ALA A 164 -2.72 -15.98 13.00
C ALA A 164 -2.65 -17.47 12.60
N MET A 165 -2.39 -17.73 11.30
CA MET A 165 -2.31 -19.09 10.77
C MET A 165 -1.08 -19.83 11.27
N LEU A 166 0.08 -19.18 11.32
CA LEU A 166 1.31 -19.74 11.91
C LEU A 166 1.11 -20.04 13.40
N ALA A 167 0.58 -19.10 14.19
CA ALA A 167 0.28 -19.34 15.60
C ALA A 167 -0.69 -20.51 15.80
N ARG A 168 -1.71 -20.63 14.93
CA ARG A 168 -2.66 -21.76 14.95
C ARG A 168 -1.97 -23.07 14.56
N GLY A 169 -1.12 -23.03 13.54
CA GLY A 169 -0.34 -24.18 13.07
C GLY A 169 0.54 -24.78 14.15
N HIS A 170 1.16 -23.89 14.94
CA HIS A 170 2.05 -24.25 16.05
C HIS A 170 1.33 -24.46 17.39
N GLY A 171 0.01 -24.36 17.45
CA GLY A 171 -0.75 -24.55 18.70
C GLY A 171 -0.50 -23.47 19.75
N LEU A 172 -0.11 -22.24 19.34
CA LEU A 172 0.26 -21.13 20.23
C LEU A 172 -0.94 -20.23 20.54
N SER A 173 -1.04 -19.80 21.81
CA SER A 173 -2.02 -18.82 22.27
C SER A 173 -1.48 -18.08 23.50
N PHE A 174 -1.81 -16.81 23.69
CA PHE A 174 -1.42 -16.05 24.88
C PHE A 174 -2.08 -16.55 26.15
N THR A 175 -3.34 -16.98 26.05
CA THR A 175 -4.11 -17.42 27.22
C THR A 175 -3.84 -18.86 27.62
N ARG A 176 -3.32 -19.69 26.73
CA ARG A 176 -3.14 -21.13 26.94
C ARG A 176 -1.71 -21.61 26.73
N GLY A 177 -0.83 -20.72 26.28
CA GLY A 177 0.54 -21.06 25.89
C GLY A 177 0.60 -22.00 24.68
N TYR A 178 1.61 -22.85 24.65
CA TYR A 178 1.76 -23.91 23.66
C TYR A 178 0.96 -25.15 24.08
N LEU A 179 0.18 -25.70 23.14
CA LEU A 179 -0.61 -26.94 23.35
C LEU A 179 -0.35 -27.90 22.17
N ALA A 180 0.35 -29.01 22.46
CA ALA A 180 0.74 -30.01 21.44
C ALA A 180 -0.47 -30.60 20.70
N GLU A 181 -1.58 -30.87 21.42
CA GLU A 181 -2.82 -31.39 20.82
C GLU A 181 -3.52 -30.41 19.86
N ARG A 182 -3.12 -29.14 19.89
CA ARG A 182 -3.65 -28.08 19.00
C ARG A 182 -2.78 -27.78 17.80
N VAL A 183 -1.65 -28.42 17.67
CA VAL A 183 -0.79 -28.31 16.49
C VAL A 183 -1.56 -28.76 15.25
N ARG A 184 -1.51 -27.94 14.20
CA ARG A 184 -2.20 -28.13 12.92
C ARG A 184 -1.28 -27.80 11.75
N PRO A 185 -0.43 -28.74 11.28
CA PRO A 185 0.60 -28.47 10.25
C PRO A 185 0.08 -27.81 8.98
N GLY A 186 -1.13 -28.15 8.55
CA GLY A 186 -1.76 -27.51 7.38
C GLY A 186 -1.97 -26.00 7.55
N TRP A 187 -2.25 -25.52 8.78
CA TRP A 187 -2.34 -24.09 9.06
C TRP A 187 -0.96 -23.42 9.08
N ALA A 188 0.09 -24.12 9.54
CA ALA A 188 1.45 -23.61 9.46
C ALA A 188 1.87 -23.41 8.00
N PHE A 189 1.69 -24.45 7.17
CA PHE A 189 1.99 -24.37 5.74
C PHE A 189 1.20 -23.24 5.04
N ALA A 190 -0.11 -23.15 5.25
CA ALA A 190 -0.94 -22.09 4.68
C ALA A 190 -0.52 -20.70 5.19
N GLY A 191 -0.07 -20.59 6.45
CA GLY A 191 0.49 -19.34 7.00
C GLY A 191 1.74 -18.88 6.27
N TRP A 192 2.63 -19.78 5.91
CA TRP A 192 3.80 -19.47 5.08
C TRP A 192 3.43 -19.00 3.68
N LEU A 193 2.43 -19.63 3.05
CA LEU A 193 1.95 -19.20 1.72
C LEU A 193 1.33 -17.80 1.78
N VAL A 194 0.55 -17.49 2.82
CA VAL A 194 0.00 -16.15 3.04
C VAL A 194 1.11 -15.15 3.32
N ALA A 195 2.17 -15.54 4.04
CA ALA A 195 3.33 -14.69 4.26
C ALA A 195 4.06 -14.37 2.94
N ALA A 196 4.25 -15.36 2.07
CA ALA A 196 4.83 -15.17 0.74
C ALA A 196 3.96 -14.25 -0.14
N TRP A 197 2.64 -14.47 -0.11
CA TRP A 197 1.69 -13.59 -0.81
C TRP A 197 1.75 -12.16 -0.29
N GLN A 198 1.85 -11.94 1.03
CA GLN A 198 1.96 -10.60 1.60
C GLN A 198 3.19 -9.83 1.10
N VAL A 199 4.34 -10.48 0.96
CA VAL A 199 5.55 -9.85 0.40
C VAL A 199 5.32 -9.38 -1.04
N SER A 200 4.54 -10.12 -1.82
CA SER A 200 4.23 -9.77 -3.21
C SER A 200 3.18 -8.67 -3.39
N LEU A 201 2.47 -8.27 -2.33
CA LEU A 201 1.52 -7.15 -2.34
C LEU A 201 2.21 -5.78 -2.26
N GLY A 202 3.38 -5.71 -1.62
CA GLY A 202 4.16 -4.50 -1.48
C GLY A 202 5.48 -4.84 -0.78
N PHE A 203 6.58 -4.80 -1.52
CA PHE A 203 7.88 -5.20 -1.00
C PHE A 203 8.39 -4.27 0.10
N GLY A 204 8.05 -2.98 0.03
CA GLY A 204 8.44 -2.01 1.06
C GLY A 204 7.88 -2.35 2.45
N VAL A 205 6.58 -2.68 2.56
CA VAL A 205 5.96 -3.18 3.79
C VAL A 205 6.38 -4.63 4.07
N GLY A 206 6.49 -5.44 3.01
CA GLY A 206 6.90 -6.84 3.06
C GLY A 206 8.29 -7.02 3.67
N LEU A 207 9.23 -6.14 3.39
CA LEU A 207 10.60 -6.19 3.94
C LEU A 207 10.58 -6.12 5.48
N GLY A 208 9.85 -5.17 6.04
CA GLY A 208 9.67 -5.09 7.50
C GLY A 208 9.05 -6.37 8.07
N PHE A 209 8.09 -6.95 7.37
CA PHE A 209 7.46 -8.21 7.77
C PHE A 209 8.44 -9.40 7.72
N VAL A 210 9.29 -9.48 6.70
CA VAL A 210 10.34 -10.53 6.60
C VAL A 210 11.22 -10.54 7.85
N TYR A 211 11.70 -9.36 8.29
CA TYR A 211 12.56 -9.26 9.46
C TYR A 211 11.83 -9.57 10.77
N VAL A 212 10.60 -9.11 10.93
CA VAL A 212 9.77 -9.44 12.10
C VAL A 212 9.49 -10.95 12.14
N LEU A 213 9.15 -11.56 11.01
CA LEU A 213 8.89 -12.99 10.94
C LEU A 213 10.16 -13.81 11.21
N ALA A 214 11.31 -13.39 10.68
CA ALA A 214 12.60 -14.02 10.98
C ALA A 214 12.94 -13.95 12.47
N ALA A 215 12.71 -12.80 13.12
CA ALA A 215 12.91 -12.65 14.57
C ALA A 215 11.96 -13.57 15.37
N LEU A 216 10.69 -13.67 14.97
CA LEU A 216 9.72 -14.59 15.61
C LEU A 216 10.12 -16.06 15.41
N CYS A 217 10.62 -16.44 14.24
CA CYS A 217 11.15 -17.78 13.98
C CYS A 217 12.35 -18.08 14.87
N LEU A 218 13.29 -17.13 15.00
CA LEU A 218 14.45 -17.27 15.87
C LEU A 218 14.04 -17.44 17.34
N ILE A 219 13.13 -16.60 17.84
CA ILE A 219 12.59 -16.70 19.20
C ILE A 219 11.92 -18.07 19.42
N THR A 220 11.12 -18.54 18.46
CA THR A 220 10.45 -19.83 18.52
C THR A 220 11.46 -20.98 18.52
N LEU A 221 12.48 -20.91 17.67
CA LEU A 221 13.55 -21.89 17.62
C LEU A 221 14.32 -21.96 18.95
N ILE A 222 14.70 -20.81 19.52
CA ILE A 222 15.36 -20.75 20.84
C ILE A 222 14.46 -21.39 21.93
N ALA A 223 13.17 -21.02 21.94
CA ALA A 223 12.21 -21.61 22.89
C ALA A 223 12.11 -23.14 22.72
N TRP A 224 12.13 -23.65 21.49
CA TRP A 224 12.12 -25.09 21.22
C TRP A 224 13.41 -25.79 21.69
N LEU A 225 14.56 -25.17 21.49
CA LEU A 225 15.84 -25.71 21.96
C LEU A 225 15.89 -25.79 23.49
N ILE A 226 15.29 -24.80 24.17
CA ILE A 226 15.22 -24.78 25.66
C ILE A 226 14.21 -25.79 26.19
N HIS A 227 12.97 -25.76 25.68
CA HIS A 227 11.85 -26.55 26.22
C HIS A 227 11.74 -27.96 25.61
N ARG A 228 12.41 -28.22 24.47
CA ARG A 228 12.48 -29.51 23.76
C ARG A 228 11.12 -30.22 23.62
N PRO A 229 10.05 -29.54 23.14
CA PRO A 229 8.77 -30.18 22.92
C PRO A 229 8.90 -31.25 21.84
N ARG A 230 8.08 -32.30 21.92
CA ARG A 230 8.00 -33.28 20.84
C ARG A 230 7.32 -32.67 19.62
N LEU A 231 8.07 -32.39 18.55
CA LEU A 231 7.56 -31.87 17.30
C LEU A 231 7.11 -33.02 16.40
N SER A 232 5.97 -32.85 15.73
CA SER A 232 5.55 -33.84 14.73
C SER A 232 6.36 -33.62 13.43
N LEU A 233 6.77 -34.70 12.79
CA LEU A 233 7.46 -34.62 11.48
C LEU A 233 6.64 -33.81 10.45
N ARG A 234 5.31 -33.93 10.47
CA ARG A 234 4.41 -33.17 9.60
C ARG A 234 4.52 -31.65 9.80
N LEU A 235 4.72 -31.19 11.02
CA LEU A 235 4.92 -29.75 11.29
C LEU A 235 6.27 -29.29 10.77
N ILE A 236 7.34 -30.06 11.03
CA ILE A 236 8.68 -29.74 10.53
C ILE A 236 8.69 -29.66 8.99
N VAL A 237 8.05 -30.61 8.31
CA VAL A 237 7.94 -30.61 6.84
C VAL A 237 7.13 -29.40 6.36
N ALA A 238 6.03 -29.06 7.02
CA ALA A 238 5.20 -27.91 6.68
C ALA A 238 5.99 -26.58 6.81
N ASP A 239 6.79 -26.44 7.86
CA ASP A 239 7.63 -25.25 8.07
C ASP A 239 8.81 -25.20 7.11
N LEU A 240 9.46 -26.33 6.82
CA LEU A 240 10.56 -26.36 5.85
C LEU A 240 10.10 -26.03 4.45
N ILE A 241 9.03 -26.67 3.97
CA ILE A 241 8.53 -26.41 2.60
C ILE A 241 7.93 -25.01 2.52
N GLY A 242 7.09 -24.62 3.48
CA GLY A 242 6.47 -23.31 3.51
C GLY A 242 7.49 -22.16 3.66
N GLY A 243 8.47 -22.35 4.55
CA GLY A 243 9.58 -21.43 4.74
C GLY A 243 10.47 -21.30 3.50
N LEU A 244 10.71 -22.42 2.78
CA LEU A 244 11.43 -22.40 1.51
C LEU A 244 10.67 -21.59 0.44
N VAL A 245 9.36 -21.80 0.31
CA VAL A 245 8.51 -21.02 -0.62
C VAL A 245 8.56 -19.53 -0.26
N PHE A 246 8.40 -19.20 1.03
CA PHE A 246 8.48 -17.82 1.50
C PHE A 246 9.85 -17.18 1.18
N THR A 247 10.95 -17.90 1.43
CA THR A 247 12.31 -17.42 1.16
C THR A 247 12.55 -17.27 -0.34
N ALA A 248 12.07 -18.22 -1.16
CA ALA A 248 12.20 -18.15 -2.62
C ALA A 248 11.44 -16.95 -3.21
N VAL A 249 10.20 -16.72 -2.78
CA VAL A 249 9.41 -15.54 -3.20
C VAL A 249 10.08 -14.25 -2.75
N THR A 250 10.49 -14.15 -1.49
CA THR A 250 11.20 -12.98 -0.96
C THR A 250 12.49 -12.71 -1.73
N GLY A 251 13.29 -13.75 -1.99
CA GLY A 251 14.53 -13.65 -2.74
C GLY A 251 14.32 -13.21 -4.19
N TYR A 252 13.25 -13.68 -4.83
CA TYR A 252 12.87 -13.27 -6.19
C TYR A 252 12.58 -11.77 -6.28
N PHE A 253 11.78 -11.22 -5.34
CA PHE A 253 11.52 -9.79 -5.29
C PHE A 253 12.77 -9.00 -4.91
N ALA A 254 13.52 -9.45 -3.91
CA ALA A 254 14.77 -8.79 -3.49
C ALA A 254 15.79 -8.72 -4.64
N TYR A 255 15.88 -9.77 -5.46
CA TYR A 255 16.73 -9.78 -6.65
C TYR A 255 16.30 -8.70 -7.65
N ALA A 256 15.02 -8.61 -7.99
CA ALA A 256 14.53 -7.64 -8.96
C ALA A 256 14.77 -6.18 -8.50
N TYR A 257 14.47 -5.87 -7.23
CA TYR A 257 14.71 -4.53 -6.67
C TYR A 257 16.20 -4.19 -6.55
N LYS A 258 17.04 -5.17 -6.20
CA LYS A 258 18.49 -5.00 -6.21
C LYS A 258 19.00 -4.75 -7.63
N HIS A 259 18.53 -5.53 -8.60
CA HIS A 259 18.98 -5.41 -9.99
C HIS A 259 18.61 -4.07 -10.61
N VAL A 260 17.38 -3.56 -10.42
CA VAL A 260 17.01 -2.24 -10.94
C VAL A 260 17.84 -1.11 -10.30
N ARG A 261 18.24 -1.26 -9.03
CA ARG A 261 19.14 -0.33 -8.36
C ARG A 261 20.56 -0.38 -8.95
N GLU A 262 21.05 -1.57 -9.32
CA GLU A 262 22.34 -1.73 -10.00
C GLU A 262 22.33 -1.10 -11.41
N LEU A 263 21.20 -1.13 -12.11
CA LEU A 263 21.01 -0.45 -13.39
C LEU A 263 20.95 1.08 -13.26
N ASN A 264 20.64 1.61 -12.07
CA ASN A 264 20.49 3.04 -11.80
C ASN A 264 21.32 3.46 -10.56
N PRO A 265 22.66 3.35 -10.60
CA PRO A 265 23.51 3.54 -9.43
C PRO A 265 23.50 4.99 -8.89
N ASP A 266 23.20 5.97 -9.74
CA ASP A 266 23.14 7.38 -9.38
C ASP A 266 21.90 7.75 -8.59
N VAL A 267 20.90 6.88 -8.56
CA VAL A 267 19.66 7.08 -7.80
C VAL A 267 19.85 6.56 -6.37
N THR A 268 20.29 7.43 -5.49
CA THR A 268 20.50 7.12 -4.08
C THR A 268 19.39 7.71 -3.20
N ARG A 269 19.12 7.05 -2.08
CA ARG A 269 18.27 7.56 -1.00
C ARG A 269 19.15 7.84 0.20
N ASP A 270 19.86 8.97 0.12
CA ASP A 270 20.78 9.40 1.17
C ASP A 270 20.04 9.72 2.48
N TRP A 271 20.82 9.98 3.51
CA TRP A 271 20.31 10.23 4.85
C TRP A 271 19.46 11.52 4.92
N ASP A 272 19.81 12.54 4.15
CA ASP A 272 19.07 13.82 4.11
C ASP A 272 17.73 13.65 3.39
N TYR A 273 17.68 12.83 2.35
CA TYR A 273 16.44 12.48 1.69
C TYR A 273 15.51 11.68 2.62
N VAL A 274 16.04 10.75 3.43
CA VAL A 274 15.26 10.06 4.45
C VAL A 274 14.80 11.05 5.54
N ALA A 275 15.63 12.04 5.91
CA ALA A 275 15.27 13.05 6.92
C ALA A 275 14.05 13.88 6.49
N TYR A 276 13.93 14.20 5.21
CA TYR A 276 12.79 14.94 4.67
C TYR A 276 11.44 14.23 4.92
N PHE A 277 11.44 12.90 4.90
CA PHE A 277 10.24 12.08 5.15
C PHE A 277 10.12 11.60 6.60
N SER A 278 11.11 11.86 7.45
CA SER A 278 11.13 11.33 8.83
C SER A 278 10.15 12.06 9.73
N PRO A 279 9.22 11.33 10.40
CA PRO A 279 8.30 11.91 11.34
C PRO A 279 8.98 12.38 12.64
N THR A 280 8.31 13.26 13.37
CA THR A 280 8.63 13.60 14.77
C THR A 280 7.64 12.91 15.72
N LEU A 281 7.94 12.90 17.02
CA LEU A 281 7.00 12.39 18.04
C LEU A 281 5.63 13.08 18.00
N ARG A 282 5.56 14.35 17.56
CA ARG A 282 4.29 15.06 17.38
C ARG A 282 3.39 14.36 16.36
N GLY A 283 3.96 13.72 15.34
CA GLY A 283 3.20 12.97 14.32
C GLY A 283 2.31 11.88 14.92
N LEU A 284 2.68 11.29 16.07
CA LEU A 284 1.85 10.29 16.76
C LEU A 284 0.50 10.82 17.22
N LEU A 285 0.37 12.14 17.38
CA LEU A 285 -0.85 12.82 17.83
C LEU A 285 -1.56 13.56 16.68
N VAL A 286 -1.08 13.45 15.44
CA VAL A 286 -1.63 14.19 14.31
C VAL A 286 -2.25 13.23 13.31
N ALA A 287 -3.51 13.47 12.98
CA ALA A 287 -4.26 12.71 11.96
C ALA A 287 -4.03 13.28 10.55
N PRO A 288 -4.19 12.46 9.50
CA PRO A 288 -4.22 12.92 8.12
C PRO A 288 -5.44 13.83 7.86
N GLN A 289 -5.38 14.57 6.76
CA GLN A 289 -6.49 15.44 6.33
C GLN A 289 -7.76 14.63 6.04
N SER A 290 -7.59 13.45 5.47
CA SER A 290 -8.65 12.49 5.14
C SER A 290 -9.24 11.76 6.36
N SER A 291 -8.99 12.22 7.60
CA SER A 291 -9.70 11.75 8.78
C SER A 291 -10.94 12.62 9.03
N LEU A 292 -12.14 12.06 8.94
CA LEU A 292 -13.38 12.81 9.15
C LEU A 292 -13.45 13.50 10.51
N PRO A 293 -13.17 12.85 11.68
CA PRO A 293 -13.27 13.51 12.97
C PRO A 293 -12.11 14.46 13.28
N TRP A 294 -10.90 14.22 12.73
CA TRP A 294 -9.70 14.93 13.14
C TRP A 294 -9.07 15.78 12.03
N GLY A 295 -9.46 15.58 10.76
CA GLY A 295 -8.81 16.21 9.62
C GLY A 295 -8.73 17.73 9.72
N THR A 296 -9.85 18.39 9.94
CA THR A 296 -9.92 19.85 10.11
C THR A 296 -9.30 20.33 11.43
N LEU A 297 -9.54 19.61 12.52
CA LEU A 297 -9.03 19.98 13.85
C LEU A 297 -7.50 19.97 13.94
N HIS A 298 -6.84 19.10 13.17
CA HIS A 298 -5.39 18.95 13.16
C HIS A 298 -4.69 19.72 12.04
N ASN A 299 -5.37 20.63 11.34
CA ASN A 299 -4.80 21.33 10.18
C ASN A 299 -3.50 22.07 10.52
N ASP A 300 -3.50 22.90 11.57
CA ASP A 300 -2.32 23.67 12.00
C ASP A 300 -1.21 22.74 12.50
N ALA A 301 -1.58 21.72 13.27
CA ALA A 301 -0.63 20.73 13.77
C ALA A 301 0.04 19.96 12.63
N ARG A 302 -0.71 19.63 11.58
CA ARG A 302 -0.22 18.94 10.38
C ARG A 302 0.72 19.84 9.57
N THR A 303 0.35 21.10 9.35
CA THR A 303 1.20 22.10 8.68
C THR A 303 2.52 22.31 9.44
N ALA A 304 2.50 22.29 10.77
CA ALA A 304 3.69 22.41 11.60
C ALA A 304 4.65 21.19 11.52
N LEU A 305 4.23 20.03 10.95
CA LEU A 305 5.12 18.91 10.71
C LEU A 305 6.11 19.16 9.56
N GLY A 306 5.79 20.07 8.65
CA GLY A 306 6.61 20.43 7.50
C GLY A 306 6.88 19.28 6.52
N GLY A 307 7.53 19.58 5.40
CA GLY A 307 7.86 18.59 4.36
C GLY A 307 6.61 17.97 3.73
N ILE A 308 6.56 16.63 3.66
CA ILE A 308 5.40 15.86 3.17
C ILE A 308 4.58 15.38 4.38
N PRO A 309 3.50 16.09 4.77
CA PRO A 309 2.75 15.77 5.99
C PRO A 309 2.14 14.37 5.96
N THR A 310 1.73 13.87 4.82
CA THR A 310 1.11 12.54 4.65
C THR A 310 1.98 11.40 5.15
N GLU A 311 3.30 11.49 5.00
CA GLU A 311 4.25 10.50 5.52
C GLU A 311 4.64 10.73 6.99
N LYS A 312 4.24 11.86 7.58
CA LYS A 312 4.59 12.26 8.96
C LYS A 312 3.44 12.16 9.96
N VAL A 313 2.22 11.95 9.50
CA VAL A 313 1.02 11.75 10.35
C VAL A 313 0.93 10.29 10.78
N LEU A 314 1.07 10.04 12.08
CA LEU A 314 1.22 8.71 12.64
C LEU A 314 0.15 8.35 13.68
N LEU A 315 -0.96 9.08 13.76
CA LEU A 315 -2.01 8.84 14.76
C LEU A 315 -2.61 7.44 14.59
N CYS A 316 -2.35 6.56 15.57
CA CYS A 316 -2.95 5.23 15.60
C CYS A 316 -4.42 5.24 16.04
N GLY A 317 -4.89 6.32 16.62
CA GLY A 317 -6.21 6.53 17.20
C GLY A 317 -6.14 6.78 18.71
N TYR A 318 -6.81 7.83 19.18
CA TYR A 318 -6.87 8.14 20.60
C TYR A 318 -7.63 7.08 21.39
N ALA A 319 -8.69 6.53 20.83
CA ALA A 319 -9.40 5.39 21.41
C ALA A 319 -8.46 4.20 21.58
N LEU A 320 -7.62 3.89 20.56
CA LEU A 320 -6.65 2.81 20.64
C LEU A 320 -5.58 3.09 21.70
N TYR A 321 -5.08 4.32 21.81
CA TYR A 321 -4.10 4.70 22.83
C TYR A 321 -4.67 4.51 24.24
N LEU A 322 -5.89 4.98 24.51
CA LEU A 322 -6.56 4.83 25.80
C LEU A 322 -6.79 3.36 26.16
N LEU A 323 -7.30 2.57 25.20
CA LEU A 323 -7.54 1.14 25.41
C LEU A 323 -6.24 0.37 25.65
N ALA A 324 -5.18 0.66 24.90
CA ALA A 324 -3.88 0.02 25.06
C ALA A 324 -3.23 0.41 26.38
N PHE A 325 -3.29 1.69 26.76
CA PHE A 325 -2.78 2.17 28.06
C PHE A 325 -3.48 1.48 29.24
N ALA A 326 -4.81 1.46 29.25
CA ALA A 326 -5.56 0.74 30.26
C ALA A 326 -5.25 -0.78 30.23
N GLY A 327 -4.99 -1.33 29.01
CA GLY A 327 -4.61 -2.72 28.82
C GLY A 327 -3.24 -3.12 29.40
N LEU A 328 -2.37 -2.16 29.71
CA LEU A 328 -1.13 -2.39 30.45
C LEU A 328 -1.39 -2.77 31.90
N PHE A 329 -2.46 -2.28 32.50
CA PHE A 329 -2.80 -2.49 33.90
C PHE A 329 -3.89 -3.55 34.07
N LEU A 330 -4.94 -3.46 33.28
CA LEU A 330 -6.14 -4.30 33.31
C LEU A 330 -6.21 -5.17 32.04
N SER A 331 -5.80 -6.42 32.12
CA SER A 331 -5.70 -7.26 30.92
C SER A 331 -5.87 -8.75 31.22
N ARG A 332 -6.33 -9.49 30.22
CA ARG A 332 -6.30 -10.97 30.20
C ARG A 332 -4.90 -11.51 29.92
N TRP A 333 -4.01 -10.69 29.37
CA TRP A 333 -2.63 -11.06 29.08
C TRP A 333 -1.75 -11.03 30.33
N SER A 334 -0.75 -11.93 30.40
CA SER A 334 0.23 -11.93 31.49
C SER A 334 1.06 -10.63 31.50
N ALA A 335 1.65 -10.30 32.65
CA ALA A 335 2.52 -9.12 32.77
C ALA A 335 3.68 -9.13 31.76
N VAL A 336 4.30 -10.31 31.56
CA VAL A 336 5.39 -10.46 30.59
C VAL A 336 4.92 -10.17 29.16
N GLN A 337 3.76 -10.69 28.76
CA GLN A 337 3.20 -10.41 27.43
C GLN A 337 2.91 -8.93 27.23
N ARG A 338 2.35 -8.25 28.24
CA ARG A 338 2.08 -6.79 28.20
C ARG A 338 3.37 -5.98 28.07
N LEU A 339 4.41 -6.34 28.83
CA LEU A 339 5.71 -5.65 28.76
C LEU A 339 6.42 -5.88 27.42
N LEU A 340 6.34 -7.10 26.86
CA LEU A 340 6.89 -7.40 25.53
C LEU A 340 6.15 -6.62 24.43
N LEU A 341 4.82 -6.50 24.54
CA LEU A 341 4.03 -5.69 23.59
C LEU A 341 4.35 -4.20 23.72
N LEU A 342 4.48 -3.68 24.95
CA LEU A 342 4.92 -2.30 25.18
C LEU A 342 6.32 -2.06 24.61
N PHE A 343 7.26 -2.97 24.87
CA PHE A 343 8.61 -2.89 24.32
C PHE A 343 8.58 -2.88 22.78
N GLY A 344 7.81 -3.78 22.16
CA GLY A 344 7.63 -3.81 20.71
C GLY A 344 7.01 -2.54 20.15
N ALA A 345 6.02 -1.95 20.83
CA ALA A 345 5.41 -0.67 20.45
C ALA A 345 6.44 0.47 20.52
N VAL A 346 7.20 0.56 21.62
CA VAL A 346 8.23 1.60 21.80
C VAL A 346 9.33 1.47 20.74
N VAL A 347 9.90 0.29 20.54
CA VAL A 347 10.93 0.04 19.53
C VAL A 347 10.41 0.37 18.14
N GLY A 348 9.18 -0.05 17.82
CA GLY A 348 8.56 0.26 16.54
C GLY A 348 8.37 1.76 16.32
N VAL A 349 7.96 2.53 17.35
CA VAL A 349 7.90 3.99 17.29
C VAL A 349 9.29 4.58 17.05
N LEU A 350 10.31 4.14 17.79
CA LEU A 350 11.68 4.64 17.63
C LEU A 350 12.23 4.39 16.21
N PHE A 351 11.85 3.30 15.57
CA PHE A 351 12.15 3.05 14.16
C PHE A 351 11.32 3.94 13.23
N ALA A 352 10.02 4.11 13.49
CA ALA A 352 9.14 4.93 12.68
C ALA A 352 9.53 6.42 12.66
N LEU A 353 10.22 6.92 13.69
CA LEU A 353 10.74 8.27 13.75
C LEU A 353 11.89 8.54 12.75
N GLY A 354 12.43 7.51 12.12
CA GLY A 354 13.50 7.66 11.13
C GLY A 354 14.71 8.41 11.68
N THR A 355 15.18 9.42 10.98
CA THR A 355 16.37 10.21 11.38
C THR A 355 16.15 11.03 12.65
N ASN A 356 14.90 11.26 13.04
CA ASN A 356 14.53 11.90 14.31
C ASN A 356 14.54 10.92 15.49
N GLY A 357 14.68 9.60 15.22
CA GLY A 357 14.78 8.55 16.22
C GLY A 357 16.22 8.10 16.47
N PRO A 358 16.55 7.61 17.69
CA PRO A 358 17.94 7.28 18.07
C PRO A 358 18.44 5.99 17.42
N ILE A 359 17.57 5.10 16.93
CA ILE A 359 17.96 3.74 16.54
C ILE A 359 17.75 3.41 15.07
N TYR A 360 17.05 4.25 14.28
CA TYR A 360 16.78 3.97 12.86
C TYR A 360 18.06 3.85 12.03
N ARG A 361 19.12 4.58 12.42
CA ARG A 361 20.42 4.52 11.75
C ARG A 361 20.99 3.10 11.72
N LEU A 362 20.68 2.27 12.72
CA LEU A 362 21.09 0.86 12.74
C LEU A 362 20.38 0.05 11.63
N LEU A 363 19.09 0.30 11.40
CA LEU A 363 18.37 -0.34 10.29
C LEU A 363 18.98 0.11 8.96
N TYR A 364 19.15 1.41 8.76
CA TYR A 364 19.63 2.00 7.52
C TYR A 364 21.04 1.49 7.14
N LEU A 365 21.94 1.37 8.10
CA LEU A 365 23.34 0.98 7.84
C LEU A 365 23.56 -0.53 7.79
N TYR A 366 22.84 -1.31 8.60
CA TYR A 366 23.19 -2.71 8.83
C TYR A 366 22.12 -3.72 8.40
N VAL A 367 20.90 -3.27 8.09
CA VAL A 367 19.83 -4.19 7.71
C VAL A 367 19.57 -4.06 6.20
N PRO A 368 19.87 -5.12 5.41
CA PRO A 368 19.78 -5.07 3.96
C PRO A 368 18.41 -4.58 3.47
N GLY A 369 18.43 -3.63 2.52
CA GLY A 369 17.24 -3.07 1.88
C GLY A 369 16.61 -1.87 2.60
N PHE A 370 16.96 -1.59 3.87
CA PHE A 370 16.46 -0.38 4.53
C PHE A 370 17.11 0.90 4.03
N ASP A 371 18.30 0.82 3.47
CA ASP A 371 18.98 1.91 2.74
C ASP A 371 18.23 2.32 1.44
N GLY A 372 17.34 1.46 0.94
CA GLY A 372 16.42 1.76 -0.16
C GLY A 372 15.09 2.39 0.28
N SER A 373 14.79 2.44 1.59
CA SER A 373 13.53 3.00 2.11
C SER A 373 13.66 4.45 2.52
N ARG A 374 12.83 5.33 1.96
CA ARG A 374 12.81 6.78 2.29
C ARG A 374 11.79 7.17 3.37
N THR A 375 10.85 6.30 3.70
CA THR A 375 9.64 6.63 4.48
C THR A 375 9.54 5.78 5.75
N PRO A 376 10.37 6.08 6.78
CA PRO A 376 10.40 5.30 8.02
C PRO A 376 9.06 5.33 8.78
N GLY A 377 8.25 6.40 8.62
CA GLY A 377 6.92 6.54 9.23
C GLY A 377 6.00 5.34 9.00
N ARG A 378 6.16 4.64 7.88
CA ARG A 378 5.36 3.44 7.54
C ARG A 378 5.58 2.27 8.51
N LEU A 379 6.65 2.29 9.31
CA LEU A 379 6.88 1.31 10.37
C LEU A 379 5.89 1.44 11.54
N ILE A 380 5.06 2.52 11.59
CA ILE A 380 3.98 2.71 12.57
C ILE A 380 2.96 1.55 12.59
N LEU A 381 2.91 0.75 11.54
CA LEU A 381 2.13 -0.49 11.48
C LEU A 381 2.42 -1.40 12.68
N TRP A 382 3.68 -1.54 13.08
CA TRP A 382 4.09 -2.45 14.16
C TRP A 382 3.67 -1.97 15.55
N PRO A 383 3.89 -0.70 15.93
CA PRO A 383 3.28 -0.11 17.12
C PRO A 383 1.76 -0.28 17.15
N THR A 384 1.08 0.02 16.02
CA THR A 384 -0.38 -0.10 15.92
C THR A 384 -0.84 -1.53 16.23
N LEU A 385 -0.13 -2.53 15.72
CA LEU A 385 -0.43 -3.95 16.00
C LEU A 385 -0.21 -4.29 17.49
N CYS A 386 0.89 -3.87 18.08
CA CYS A 386 1.16 -4.10 19.50
C CYS A 386 0.09 -3.45 20.39
N LEU A 387 -0.28 -2.21 20.09
CA LEU A 387 -1.34 -1.49 20.81
C LEU A 387 -2.71 -2.18 20.65
N ALA A 388 -3.03 -2.67 19.45
CA ALA A 388 -4.27 -3.41 19.21
C ALA A 388 -4.31 -4.73 20.02
N ILE A 389 -3.18 -5.44 20.15
CA ILE A 389 -3.11 -6.64 20.99
C ILE A 389 -3.30 -6.28 22.48
N LEU A 390 -2.69 -5.18 22.96
CA LEU A 390 -2.91 -4.69 24.33
C LEU A 390 -4.38 -4.34 24.58
N ALA A 391 -4.99 -3.59 23.68
CA ALA A 391 -6.41 -3.22 23.74
C ALA A 391 -7.33 -4.45 23.77
N ALA A 392 -7.02 -5.47 22.95
CA ALA A 392 -7.77 -6.74 22.97
C ALA A 392 -7.70 -7.45 24.32
N GLY A 393 -6.56 -7.36 25.01
CA GLY A 393 -6.38 -7.90 26.36
C GLY A 393 -7.30 -7.21 27.38
N LEU A 394 -7.39 -5.89 27.36
CA LEU A 394 -8.32 -5.11 28.17
C LEU A 394 -9.77 -5.49 27.90
N VAL A 395 -10.20 -5.37 26.65
CA VAL A 395 -11.61 -5.62 26.28
C VAL A 395 -12.04 -7.05 26.59
N THR A 396 -11.09 -8.02 26.46
CA THR A 396 -11.34 -9.41 26.89
C THR A 396 -11.56 -9.49 28.41
N HIS A 397 -10.70 -8.84 29.19
CA HIS A 397 -10.83 -8.79 30.64
C HIS A 397 -12.17 -8.18 31.08
N LEU A 398 -12.52 -7.03 30.53
CA LEU A 398 -13.78 -6.34 30.81
C LEU A 398 -15.00 -7.20 30.46
N ALA A 399 -14.98 -7.88 29.31
CA ALA A 399 -16.05 -8.81 28.90
C ALA A 399 -16.19 -10.02 29.83
N GLU A 400 -15.07 -10.54 30.37
CA GLU A 400 -15.08 -11.63 31.35
C GLU A 400 -15.61 -11.16 32.71
N VAL A 401 -15.20 -9.97 33.18
CA VAL A 401 -15.68 -9.39 34.45
C VAL A 401 -17.19 -9.13 34.36
N ALA A 402 -17.66 -8.53 33.28
CA ALA A 402 -19.10 -8.27 33.07
C ALA A 402 -19.93 -9.57 33.10
N ARG A 403 -19.40 -10.65 32.52
CA ARG A 403 -20.07 -11.96 32.55
C ARG A 403 -20.12 -12.59 33.93
N ARG A 404 -19.08 -12.41 34.75
CA ARG A 404 -19.02 -12.96 36.10
C ARG A 404 -19.91 -12.20 37.09
N GLY A 405 -20.06 -10.89 36.87
CA GLY A 405 -20.86 -10.00 37.71
C GLY A 405 -22.37 -10.04 37.47
N THR A 406 -22.85 -10.83 36.49
CA THR A 406 -24.25 -10.89 36.11
C THR A 406 -24.78 -12.33 36.11
N LYS A 407 -26.11 -12.48 36.25
CA LYS A 407 -26.78 -13.79 36.12
C LYS A 407 -26.48 -14.39 34.73
N PRO A 408 -26.40 -15.73 34.58
CA PRO A 408 -26.04 -16.39 33.32
C PRO A 408 -26.86 -15.90 32.11
N GLU A 409 -28.15 -15.69 32.30
CA GLU A 409 -29.12 -15.21 31.29
C GLU A 409 -28.82 -13.80 30.78
N TRP A 410 -28.23 -12.93 31.60
CA TRP A 410 -27.88 -11.54 31.26
C TRP A 410 -26.40 -11.35 30.88
N SER A 411 -25.56 -12.35 31.10
CA SER A 411 -24.11 -12.24 30.98
C SER A 411 -23.62 -11.83 29.58
N VAL A 412 -24.29 -12.31 28.53
CA VAL A 412 -23.96 -11.95 27.14
C VAL A 412 -24.39 -10.51 26.85
N GLY A 413 -25.57 -10.09 27.35
CA GLY A 413 -26.09 -8.73 27.21
C GLY A 413 -25.17 -7.72 27.91
N ALA A 414 -24.77 -7.99 29.16
CA ALA A 414 -23.85 -7.13 29.91
C ALA A 414 -22.49 -6.95 29.23
N ALA A 415 -21.91 -8.05 28.71
CA ALA A 415 -20.66 -7.97 27.95
C ALA A 415 -20.81 -7.15 26.65
N ARG A 416 -21.95 -7.26 25.96
CA ARG A 416 -22.22 -6.46 24.76
C ARG A 416 -22.43 -4.99 25.11
N LEU A 417 -23.21 -4.68 26.15
CA LEU A 417 -23.47 -3.31 26.58
C LEU A 417 -22.17 -2.55 26.91
N LEU A 418 -21.19 -3.23 27.46
CA LEU A 418 -19.89 -2.64 27.79
C LEU A 418 -18.98 -2.48 26.58
N THR A 419 -19.04 -3.39 25.60
CA THR A 419 -18.06 -3.48 24.53
C THR A 419 -18.51 -2.92 23.18
N VAL A 420 -19.84 -2.86 22.91
CA VAL A 420 -20.36 -2.24 21.69
C VAL A 420 -20.06 -0.74 21.61
N PRO A 421 -20.19 0.06 22.69
CA PRO A 421 -19.77 1.47 22.64
C PRO A 421 -18.29 1.66 22.28
N LEU A 422 -17.40 0.77 22.74
CA LEU A 422 -15.99 0.82 22.37
C LEU A 422 -15.77 0.54 20.87
N LEU A 423 -16.54 -0.38 20.30
CA LEU A 423 -16.49 -0.63 18.86
C LEU A 423 -17.00 0.59 18.07
N VAL A 424 -18.12 1.17 18.51
CA VAL A 424 -18.66 2.38 17.88
C VAL A 424 -17.67 3.54 17.96
N LEU A 425 -17.04 3.76 19.12
CA LEU A 425 -16.03 4.79 19.30
C LEU A 425 -14.84 4.62 18.35
N VAL A 426 -14.31 3.40 18.27
CA VAL A 426 -13.19 3.08 17.36
C VAL A 426 -13.58 3.26 15.89
N LEU A 427 -14.77 2.83 15.50
CA LEU A 427 -15.26 2.99 14.12
C LEU A 427 -15.54 4.47 13.80
N ALA A 428 -16.10 5.22 14.73
CA ALA A 428 -16.35 6.66 14.55
C ALA A 428 -15.03 7.44 14.39
N GLU A 429 -14.01 7.11 15.20
CA GLU A 429 -12.68 7.69 15.05
C GLU A 429 -12.00 7.31 13.74
N GLY A 430 -12.26 6.10 13.27
CA GLY A 430 -11.71 5.56 12.03
C GLY A 430 -12.53 5.90 10.77
N LEU A 431 -13.47 6.85 10.82
CA LEU A 431 -14.19 7.30 9.62
C LEU A 431 -13.27 8.19 8.77
N PRO A 432 -13.08 7.85 7.48
CA PRO A 432 -12.33 8.70 6.56
C PRO A 432 -13.22 9.75 5.90
N ASP A 433 -12.57 10.77 5.36
CA ASP A 433 -13.11 11.73 4.38
C ASP A 433 -12.23 11.62 3.14
N LEU A 434 -12.56 10.68 2.25
CA LEU A 434 -11.78 10.35 1.07
C LEU A 434 -12.40 10.98 -0.17
N ASP A 435 -11.56 11.60 -0.99
CA ASP A 435 -11.95 12.08 -2.30
C ASP A 435 -12.17 10.90 -3.28
N HIS A 436 -13.06 11.14 -4.25
CA HIS A 436 -13.36 10.21 -5.34
C HIS A 436 -13.38 10.99 -6.66
N PRO A 437 -12.23 11.52 -7.13
CA PRO A 437 -12.19 12.28 -8.36
C PRO A 437 -12.53 11.41 -9.56
N GLN A 438 -13.14 12.06 -10.58
CA GLN A 438 -13.41 11.41 -11.84
C GLN A 438 -12.11 11.16 -12.58
N THR A 439 -11.92 9.94 -13.08
CA THR A 439 -10.74 9.57 -13.85
C THR A 439 -10.76 10.24 -15.22
N PRO A 440 -9.61 10.72 -15.72
CA PRO A 440 -9.53 11.37 -17.03
C PRO A 440 -9.78 10.34 -18.14
N ALA A 441 -10.60 10.73 -19.12
CA ALA A 441 -10.88 9.90 -20.28
C ALA A 441 -9.60 9.71 -21.13
N LYS A 442 -9.42 8.50 -21.69
CA LYS A 442 -8.32 8.23 -22.62
C LYS A 442 -8.47 9.08 -23.89
N PRO A 443 -7.43 9.85 -24.29
CA PRO A 443 -7.45 10.63 -25.52
C PRO A 443 -7.57 9.73 -26.77
N ALA A 444 -8.42 10.13 -27.73
CA ALA A 444 -8.54 9.41 -29.00
C ALA A 444 -7.21 9.40 -29.79
N ALA A 445 -6.42 10.45 -29.66
CA ALA A 445 -5.08 10.55 -30.23
C ALA A 445 -4.15 9.44 -29.75
N MET A 446 -4.22 9.07 -28.45
CA MET A 446 -3.42 7.97 -27.91
C MET A 446 -3.86 6.61 -28.47
N ALA A 447 -5.15 6.43 -28.73
CA ALA A 447 -5.65 5.20 -29.35
C ALA A 447 -5.13 5.03 -30.78
N LEU A 448 -5.12 6.10 -31.57
CA LEU A 448 -4.56 6.11 -32.93
C LEU A 448 -3.05 5.84 -32.92
N ALA A 449 -2.30 6.54 -32.08
CA ALA A 449 -0.85 6.39 -31.97
C ALA A 449 -0.44 4.97 -31.53
N SER A 450 -1.22 4.33 -30.66
CA SER A 450 -0.95 2.97 -30.13
C SER A 450 -0.86 1.89 -31.21
N ALA A 451 -1.44 2.12 -32.39
CA ALA A 451 -1.29 1.21 -33.54
C ALA A 451 0.17 1.13 -34.07
N HIS A 452 0.99 2.12 -33.72
CA HIS A 452 2.39 2.25 -34.17
C HIS A 452 3.36 2.34 -32.97
N ALA A 453 3.12 1.56 -31.92
CA ALA A 453 4.01 1.51 -30.76
C ALA A 453 5.45 1.08 -31.14
N PRO A 454 6.49 1.55 -30.44
CA PRO A 454 6.43 2.36 -29.22
C PRO A 454 6.02 3.83 -29.50
N ILE A 455 5.29 4.42 -28.52
CA ILE A 455 4.77 5.79 -28.61
C ILE A 455 5.40 6.70 -27.54
N MET A 456 5.28 8.02 -27.75
CA MET A 456 5.54 9.01 -26.72
C MET A 456 4.37 10.00 -26.62
N VAL A 457 3.99 10.34 -25.40
CA VAL A 457 2.95 11.34 -25.11
C VAL A 457 3.61 12.59 -24.53
N LEU A 458 3.26 13.77 -25.06
CA LEU A 458 3.76 15.06 -24.63
C LEU A 458 2.59 15.96 -24.13
N PRO A 459 2.82 16.79 -23.13
CA PRO A 459 4.00 16.87 -22.27
C PRO A 459 4.26 15.57 -21.50
N SER A 460 5.53 15.29 -21.15
CA SER A 460 5.90 14.16 -20.28
C SER A 460 6.54 14.70 -18.99
N ASP A 461 5.81 14.56 -17.90
CA ASP A 461 6.25 14.80 -16.53
C ASP A 461 5.64 13.74 -15.61
N ASP A 462 6.04 13.71 -14.35
CA ASP A 462 5.56 12.67 -13.44
C ASP A 462 4.05 12.73 -13.19
N GLY A 463 3.43 13.92 -13.22
CA GLY A 463 1.98 14.06 -13.02
C GLY A 463 1.16 13.58 -14.22
N ILE A 464 1.53 14.00 -15.44
CA ILE A 464 0.84 13.60 -16.67
C ILE A 464 1.06 12.11 -16.95
N ASP A 465 2.29 11.62 -16.73
CA ASP A 465 2.63 10.24 -16.99
C ASP A 465 1.87 9.24 -16.11
N LEU A 466 1.41 9.65 -14.91
CA LEU A 466 0.48 8.84 -14.09
C LEU A 466 -0.84 8.57 -14.82
N HIS A 467 -1.40 9.57 -15.51
CA HIS A 467 -2.60 9.40 -16.33
C HIS A 467 -2.32 8.56 -17.58
N VAL A 468 -1.15 8.75 -18.21
CA VAL A 468 -0.73 7.97 -19.39
C VAL A 468 -0.60 6.50 -19.04
N LEU A 469 -0.07 6.16 -17.86
CA LEU A 469 -0.04 4.79 -17.33
C LEU A 469 -1.45 4.20 -17.27
N LEU A 470 -2.41 4.92 -16.67
CA LEU A 470 -3.80 4.46 -16.59
C LEU A 470 -4.41 4.23 -17.98
N TRP A 471 -4.23 5.18 -18.90
CA TRP A 471 -4.75 5.06 -20.28
C TRP A 471 -4.13 3.90 -21.06
N SER A 472 -2.87 3.55 -20.75
CA SER A 472 -2.18 2.43 -21.39
C SER A 472 -2.74 1.06 -21.03
N THR A 473 -3.56 0.95 -19.97
CA THR A 473 -4.24 -0.31 -19.59
C THR A 473 -5.17 -0.85 -20.69
N ASP A 474 -5.50 -0.01 -21.66
CA ASP A 474 -6.20 -0.41 -22.87
C ASP A 474 -5.19 -0.87 -23.92
N GLY A 475 -4.89 -2.17 -23.94
CA GLY A 475 -4.01 -2.82 -24.89
C GLY A 475 -2.52 -2.83 -24.53
N PHE A 476 -2.09 -2.12 -23.49
CA PHE A 476 -0.70 -2.03 -23.03
C PHE A 476 0.32 -1.74 -24.15
N PRO A 477 0.13 -0.71 -25.00
CA PRO A 477 1.09 -0.34 -26.04
C PRO A 477 2.43 0.06 -25.40
N ALA A 478 3.54 -0.34 -26.01
CA ALA A 478 4.86 0.10 -25.58
C ALA A 478 4.98 1.62 -25.66
N MET A 479 5.50 2.25 -24.61
CA MET A 479 5.60 3.71 -24.53
C MET A 479 6.81 4.16 -23.69
N VAL A 480 7.34 5.35 -24.01
CA VAL A 480 8.44 5.98 -23.27
C VAL A 480 7.95 6.51 -21.92
N ASN A 481 6.72 7.02 -21.89
CA ASN A 481 6.11 7.58 -20.69
C ASN A 481 6.07 6.58 -19.53
N GLY A 482 6.14 7.13 -18.32
CA GLY A 482 6.01 6.36 -17.08
C GLY A 482 6.30 7.23 -15.87
N ALA A 483 5.65 6.94 -14.76
CA ALA A 483 5.87 7.58 -13.47
C ALA A 483 6.23 6.50 -12.42
N ALA A 484 7.25 6.77 -11.62
CA ALA A 484 7.76 5.82 -10.66
C ALA A 484 8.30 6.52 -9.41
N SER A 485 8.77 5.74 -8.46
CA SER A 485 9.37 6.25 -7.21
C SER A 485 10.58 7.18 -7.45
N TYR A 486 11.17 7.12 -8.63
CA TYR A 486 12.23 8.00 -9.12
C TYR A 486 12.29 8.00 -10.65
N THR A 487 12.85 9.06 -11.23
CA THR A 487 13.09 9.16 -12.67
C THR A 487 14.46 8.60 -13.01
N THR A 488 14.54 7.65 -13.94
CA THR A 488 15.84 7.12 -14.39
C THR A 488 16.61 8.19 -15.16
N PRO A 489 17.96 8.20 -15.12
CA PRO A 489 18.75 9.16 -15.89
C PRO A 489 18.45 9.13 -17.39
N ASN A 490 18.25 7.94 -17.96
CA ASN A 490 17.90 7.78 -19.37
C ASN A 490 16.55 8.42 -19.69
N ARG A 491 15.51 8.19 -18.87
CA ARG A 491 14.20 8.82 -19.05
C ARG A 491 14.28 10.35 -18.94
N GLN A 492 15.06 10.87 -17.98
CA GLN A 492 15.26 12.31 -17.86
C GLN A 492 15.93 12.87 -19.10
N ALA A 493 16.97 12.23 -19.61
CA ALA A 493 17.65 12.65 -20.84
C ALA A 493 16.71 12.65 -22.07
N ILE A 494 15.80 11.66 -22.17
CA ILE A 494 14.78 11.67 -23.23
C ILE A 494 13.83 12.85 -23.05
N ARG A 495 13.30 13.08 -21.86
CA ARG A 495 12.41 14.21 -21.56
C ARG A 495 13.08 15.55 -21.93
N ASP A 496 14.36 15.72 -21.53
CA ASP A 496 15.11 16.97 -21.77
C ASP A 496 15.26 17.26 -23.28
N VAL A 497 15.66 16.27 -24.06
CA VAL A 497 15.76 16.40 -25.52
C VAL A 497 14.39 16.69 -26.14
N MET A 498 13.35 16.04 -25.68
CA MET A 498 11.99 16.21 -26.21
C MET A 498 11.39 17.59 -25.90
N THR A 499 11.94 18.38 -24.98
CA THR A 499 11.52 19.78 -24.79
C THR A 499 11.78 20.63 -26.03
N THR A 500 12.68 20.20 -26.91
CA THR A 500 13.03 20.87 -28.16
C THR A 500 12.31 20.30 -29.38
N PHE A 501 11.42 19.31 -29.19
CA PHE A 501 10.67 18.74 -30.32
C PHE A 501 9.90 19.82 -31.10
N PRO A 502 9.97 19.84 -32.45
CA PRO A 502 10.52 18.83 -33.36
C PRO A 502 11.91 19.19 -33.93
N SER A 503 12.83 19.63 -33.12
CA SER A 503 14.21 19.87 -33.54
C SER A 503 14.90 18.60 -34.07
N GLU A 504 15.97 18.76 -34.87
CA GLU A 504 16.75 17.65 -35.39
C GLU A 504 17.25 16.70 -34.27
N PRO A 505 17.83 17.17 -33.12
CA PRO A 505 18.19 16.27 -32.03
C PRO A 505 17.03 15.46 -31.44
N ALA A 506 15.84 16.05 -31.36
CA ALA A 506 14.66 15.34 -30.86
C ALA A 506 14.19 14.26 -31.86
N LEU A 507 14.21 14.57 -33.16
CA LEU A 507 13.87 13.61 -34.21
C LEU A 507 14.88 12.47 -34.30
N ASP A 508 16.18 12.77 -34.24
CA ASP A 508 17.22 11.75 -34.21
C ASP A 508 17.06 10.82 -32.99
N ARG A 509 16.70 11.38 -31.84
CA ARG A 509 16.43 10.55 -30.65
C ARG A 509 15.22 9.65 -30.82
N LEU A 510 14.14 10.13 -31.41
CA LEU A 510 12.96 9.31 -31.74
C LEU A 510 13.28 8.20 -32.73
N HIS A 511 14.07 8.48 -33.78
CA HIS A 511 14.54 7.49 -34.74
C HIS A 511 15.42 6.42 -34.08
N GLN A 512 16.38 6.82 -33.23
CA GLN A 512 17.22 5.87 -32.46
C GLN A 512 16.40 4.93 -31.58
N LEU A 513 15.31 5.44 -31.00
CA LEU A 513 14.40 4.67 -30.16
C LEU A 513 13.34 3.90 -30.98
N GLY A 514 13.29 4.07 -32.29
CA GLY A 514 12.27 3.46 -33.15
C GLY A 514 10.85 3.96 -32.87
N ILE A 515 10.71 5.16 -32.29
CA ILE A 515 9.41 5.79 -32.00
C ILE A 515 8.86 6.40 -33.27
N ARG A 516 7.64 6.00 -33.65
CA ARG A 516 6.97 6.44 -34.88
C ARG A 516 5.82 7.38 -34.63
N SER A 517 5.33 7.47 -33.41
CA SER A 517 4.18 8.32 -33.08
C SER A 517 4.42 9.10 -31.81
N VAL A 518 4.21 10.41 -31.88
CA VAL A 518 4.22 11.33 -30.74
C VAL A 518 2.83 11.93 -30.60
N VAL A 519 2.23 11.80 -29.44
CA VAL A 519 0.93 12.38 -29.09
C VAL A 519 1.13 13.69 -28.36
N LEU A 520 0.52 14.78 -28.81
CA LEU A 520 0.52 16.06 -28.11
C LEU A 520 -0.85 16.33 -27.49
N LEU A 521 -0.90 16.41 -26.16
CA LEU A 521 -2.09 16.77 -25.39
C LEU A 521 -2.24 18.30 -25.35
N ARG A 522 -2.98 18.89 -26.28
CA ARG A 522 -3.09 20.38 -26.44
C ARG A 522 -3.55 21.08 -25.16
N ASN A 523 -4.44 20.47 -24.41
CA ASN A 523 -4.96 21.06 -23.18
C ASN A 523 -3.96 21.02 -22.00
N ARG A 524 -2.78 20.44 -22.20
CA ARG A 524 -1.72 20.30 -21.19
C ARG A 524 -0.43 21.03 -21.54
N VAL A 525 -0.36 21.71 -22.68
CA VAL A 525 0.88 22.35 -23.16
C VAL A 525 1.05 23.80 -22.70
N GLN A 526 -0.02 24.47 -22.25
CA GLN A 526 0.05 25.86 -21.82
C GLN A 526 1.05 26.06 -20.67
N GLY A 527 1.96 27.02 -20.84
CA GLY A 527 3.03 27.27 -19.86
C GLY A 527 4.16 26.24 -19.84
N THR A 528 4.17 25.29 -20.78
CA THR A 528 5.24 24.30 -20.95
C THR A 528 6.12 24.60 -22.16
N PRO A 529 7.32 23.99 -22.27
CA PRO A 529 8.16 24.09 -23.47
C PRO A 529 7.46 23.62 -24.76
N TYR A 530 6.36 22.92 -24.67
CA TYR A 530 5.59 22.37 -25.80
C TYR A 530 4.49 23.32 -26.33
N GLU A 531 4.26 24.46 -25.68
CA GLU A 531 3.24 25.43 -26.13
C GLU A 531 3.45 25.91 -27.57
N PRO A 532 4.68 26.13 -28.09
CA PRO A 532 4.91 26.48 -29.49
C PRO A 532 4.40 25.44 -30.49
N LEU A 533 4.26 24.16 -30.08
CA LEU A 533 3.74 23.08 -30.94
C LEU A 533 2.28 23.27 -31.36
N LEU A 534 1.53 24.14 -30.68
CA LEU A 534 0.16 24.47 -31.06
C LEU A 534 0.08 25.12 -32.46
N ASN A 535 1.11 25.88 -32.85
CA ASN A 535 1.15 26.72 -34.07
C ASN A 535 2.35 26.37 -34.97
N ILE A 536 2.94 25.18 -34.85
CA ILE A 536 4.09 24.81 -35.67
C ILE A 536 3.65 24.64 -37.15
N PRO A 537 4.40 25.20 -38.11
CA PRO A 537 4.27 24.89 -39.52
C PRO A 537 4.68 23.46 -39.83
N ASP A 538 4.37 22.96 -41.02
CA ASP A 538 4.82 21.65 -41.49
C ASP A 538 6.34 21.52 -41.38
N VAL A 539 6.79 20.44 -40.74
CA VAL A 539 8.22 20.13 -40.56
C VAL A 539 8.54 18.91 -41.42
N PRO A 540 9.61 18.96 -42.25
CA PRO A 540 10.03 17.83 -43.05
C PRO A 540 10.28 16.58 -42.19
N GLY A 541 9.81 15.41 -42.63
CA GLY A 541 9.96 14.14 -41.89
C GLY A 541 8.92 13.90 -40.79
N ILE A 542 7.93 14.79 -40.66
CA ILE A 542 6.82 14.63 -39.73
C ILE A 542 5.49 14.89 -40.39
N THR A 543 4.55 13.99 -40.21
CA THR A 543 3.16 14.22 -40.64
C THR A 543 2.29 14.48 -39.41
N ARG A 544 1.55 15.60 -39.44
CA ARG A 544 0.63 16.02 -38.40
C ARG A 544 -0.78 15.53 -38.67
N HIS A 545 -1.41 14.93 -37.68
CA HIS A 545 -2.80 14.49 -37.68
C HIS A 545 -3.55 15.09 -36.48
N ASP A 546 -4.53 15.95 -36.73
CA ASP A 546 -5.42 16.47 -35.69
C ASP A 546 -6.48 15.42 -35.35
N VAL A 547 -6.56 15.00 -34.09
CA VAL A 547 -7.46 13.93 -33.60
C VAL A 547 -8.25 14.46 -32.40
N GLY A 548 -9.46 14.93 -32.65
CA GLY A 548 -10.26 15.60 -31.62
C GLY A 548 -9.54 16.84 -31.08
N PRO A 549 -9.39 16.95 -29.74
CA PRO A 549 -8.69 18.10 -29.15
C PRO A 549 -7.16 18.02 -29.25
N ASP A 550 -6.59 16.86 -29.63
CA ASP A 550 -5.17 16.57 -29.56
C ASP A 550 -4.53 16.37 -30.95
N VAL A 551 -3.21 16.17 -30.97
CA VAL A 551 -2.44 15.96 -32.22
C VAL A 551 -1.66 14.65 -32.13
N VAL A 552 -1.58 13.94 -33.24
CA VAL A 552 -0.63 12.85 -33.45
C VAL A 552 0.37 13.28 -34.51
N TYR A 553 1.65 13.25 -34.16
CA TYR A 553 2.75 13.41 -35.11
C TYR A 553 3.26 12.00 -35.46
N THR A 554 3.19 11.68 -36.77
CA THR A 554 3.81 10.46 -37.32
C THR A 554 5.20 10.82 -37.83
N ILE A 555 6.21 10.06 -37.41
CA ILE A 555 7.61 10.25 -37.79
C ILE A 555 7.91 9.38 -39.02
N ASP A 556 8.38 9.97 -40.09
CA ASP A 556 8.70 9.26 -41.34
C ASP A 556 9.93 8.35 -41.14
N THR A 557 9.83 7.12 -41.60
CA THR A 557 10.92 6.10 -41.47
C THR A 557 12.02 6.24 -42.50
N ASN A 558 11.87 7.18 -43.51
CA ASN A 558 12.71 7.28 -44.69
C ASN A 558 13.44 8.62 -44.80
N THR A 559 14.21 9.01 -43.79
CA THR A 559 15.17 10.10 -44.00
C THR A 559 16.55 9.64 -43.51
N LYS A 560 17.18 8.73 -44.29
CA LYS A 560 18.61 8.67 -44.64
C LYS A 560 18.85 7.60 -45.67
#